data_6bc22781f10221d490c0dc0e5b21a8b9
#
_entry.id   6bc22781f10221d490c0dc0e5b21a8b9
#
_cell.length_a   1.000
_cell.length_b   1.000
_cell.length_c   1.000
_cell.angle_alpha   90.00
_cell.angle_beta   90.00
_cell.angle_gamma   90.00
#
_symmetry.space_group_name_H-M   'P 1'
#
loop_
_entity.id
_entity.type
_entity.pdbx_description
1 polymer ?
#
loop_
_entity_poly.entity_id
_entity_poly.type
_entity_poly.pdbx_seq_one_letter_code
_entity_poly.pdbx_strand_id
1 'polypeptide(L)'
;MTQRILIIIFLVTGLFAQEWAGFSGGFLRMGMTARSIAMGGAFTAEDDHGFAAFFNPAGTAFLVRKQVGFSYSDMSLDRRLAGTSFATPLPPTAGLGIAWVSAGVTDIQGRNSAGEKTEMMQTS
;
A
#
# COMPACT_ATOMS: atom_id res chain seq x y z
N MET A 1 5.22 -24.37 33.55
CA MET A 1 4.71 -23.09 34.02
C MET A 1 5.20 -21.94 33.14
N THR A 2 6.48 -21.88 32.82
CA THR A 2 7.14 -20.85 31.98
C THR A 2 6.53 -20.69 30.58
N GLN A 3 6.20 -21.82 29.93
CA GLN A 3 5.62 -21.79 28.57
C GLN A 3 4.23 -21.14 28.50
N ARG A 4 3.41 -21.32 29.53
CA ARG A 4 2.08 -20.68 29.64
C ARG A 4 2.20 -19.17 29.87
N ILE A 5 3.20 -18.75 30.63
CA ILE A 5 3.48 -17.34 30.88
C ILE A 5 3.95 -16.65 29.60
N LEU A 6 4.80 -17.28 28.79
CA LEU A 6 5.24 -16.75 27.50
C LEU A 6 4.08 -16.58 26.52
N ILE A 7 3.14 -17.52 26.47
CA ILE A 7 1.96 -17.42 25.62
C ILE A 7 1.05 -16.26 26.06
N ILE A 8 0.88 -16.07 27.38
CA ILE A 8 0.07 -14.95 27.91
C ILE A 8 0.73 -13.62 27.60
N ILE A 9 2.05 -13.50 27.75
CA ILE A 9 2.78 -12.27 27.40
C ILE A 9 2.65 -11.97 25.91
N PHE A 10 2.76 -12.96 25.04
CA PHE A 10 2.60 -12.80 23.60
C PHE A 10 1.18 -12.37 23.20
N LEU A 11 0.16 -12.91 23.88
CA LEU A 11 -1.25 -12.52 23.69
C LEU A 11 -1.54 -11.09 24.18
N VAL A 12 -0.95 -10.68 25.30
CA VAL A 12 -1.16 -9.34 25.87
C VAL A 12 -0.47 -8.27 25.05
N THR A 13 0.69 -8.52 24.48
CA THR A 13 1.37 -7.57 23.59
C THR A 13 0.61 -7.32 22.29
N GLY A 14 -0.19 -8.28 21.82
CA GLY A 14 -1.07 -8.13 20.65
C GLY A 14 -2.33 -7.29 20.88
N LEU A 15 -2.69 -7.03 22.15
CA LEU A 15 -3.89 -6.26 22.50
C LEU A 15 -3.68 -4.73 22.51
N PHE A 16 -2.45 -4.26 22.45
CA PHE A 16 -2.16 -2.84 22.21
C PHE A 16 -2.28 -2.54 20.71
N ALA A 17 -3.48 -2.70 20.19
CA ALA A 17 -3.81 -2.24 18.84
C ALA A 17 -3.67 -0.72 18.84
N GLN A 18 -2.67 -0.24 18.17
CA GLN A 18 -2.36 1.16 17.99
C GLN A 18 -3.56 1.89 17.37
N GLU A 19 -3.85 3.07 17.87
CA GLU A 19 -4.80 3.97 17.23
C GLU A 19 -4.32 4.29 15.82
N TRP A 20 -5.15 4.03 14.84
CA TRP A 20 -4.81 4.04 13.41
C TRP A 20 -4.84 5.44 12.78
N ALA A 21 -5.06 6.47 13.56
CA ALA A 21 -5.06 7.85 13.08
C ALA A 21 -3.63 8.32 12.78
N GLY A 22 -3.36 8.74 11.55
CA GLY A 22 -2.07 9.29 11.15
C GLY A 22 -1.01 8.26 10.73
N PHE A 23 -1.40 7.09 10.31
CA PHE A 23 -0.47 6.06 9.83
C PHE A 23 0.22 6.50 8.53
N SER A 24 1.54 6.77 8.60
CA SER A 24 2.36 7.15 7.45
C SER A 24 2.45 6.00 6.46
N GLY A 25 1.71 5.63 5.65
CA GLY A 25 1.71 4.43 4.77
C GLY A 25 0.33 3.81 4.68
N GLY A 26 -0.69 4.44 5.27
CA GLY A 26 -2.08 4.00 5.14
C GLY A 26 -2.53 3.88 3.69
N PHE A 27 -1.96 4.69 2.79
CA PHE A 27 -2.22 4.65 1.35
C PHE A 27 -1.80 3.32 0.69
N LEU A 28 -0.83 2.60 1.25
CA LEU A 28 -0.40 1.29 0.73
C LEU A 28 -1.48 0.22 0.84
N ARG A 29 -2.48 0.43 1.70
CA ARG A 29 -3.64 -0.45 1.86
C ARG A 29 -4.75 -0.16 0.85
N MET A 30 -4.72 1.01 0.22
CA MET A 30 -5.61 1.32 -0.88
C MET A 30 -5.11 0.56 -2.11
N GLY A 31 -5.91 -0.27 -2.72
CA GLY A 31 -5.48 -1.07 -3.86
C GLY A 31 -4.84 -0.20 -4.95
N MET A 32 -3.67 -0.59 -5.45
CA MET A 32 -2.92 0.16 -6.46
C MET A 32 -3.54 0.06 -7.85
N THR A 33 -4.20 -1.05 -8.16
CA THR A 33 -4.78 -1.30 -9.48
C THR A 33 -6.28 -1.51 -9.38
N ALA A 34 -7.02 -1.19 -10.43
CA ALA A 34 -8.46 -1.44 -10.49
C ALA A 34 -8.80 -2.92 -10.23
N ARG A 35 -7.96 -3.84 -10.72
CA ARG A 35 -8.12 -5.28 -10.50
C ARG A 35 -7.93 -5.64 -9.02
N SER A 36 -6.91 -5.12 -8.35
CA SER A 36 -6.70 -5.40 -6.92
C SER A 36 -7.83 -4.87 -6.05
N ILE A 37 -8.39 -3.71 -6.41
CA ILE A 37 -9.55 -3.13 -5.73
C ILE A 37 -10.79 -4.02 -5.93
N ALA A 38 -11.05 -4.45 -7.16
CA ALA A 38 -12.17 -5.33 -7.49
C ALA A 38 -12.10 -6.69 -6.77
N MET A 39 -10.89 -7.17 -6.50
CA MET A 39 -10.64 -8.41 -5.74
C MET A 39 -10.63 -8.20 -4.22
N GLY A 40 -10.99 -7.01 -3.73
CA GLY A 40 -11.00 -6.71 -2.29
C GLY A 40 -9.61 -6.76 -1.65
N GLY A 41 -8.54 -6.54 -2.42
CA GLY A 41 -7.15 -6.62 -1.94
C GLY A 41 -6.55 -8.04 -1.93
N ALA A 42 -7.29 -9.08 -2.33
CA ALA A 42 -6.80 -10.46 -2.41
C ALA A 42 -5.91 -10.65 -3.66
N PHE A 43 -4.78 -9.92 -3.72
CA PHE A 43 -3.95 -9.79 -4.91
C PHE A 43 -2.51 -10.30 -4.72
N THR A 44 -2.14 -10.72 -3.53
CA THR A 44 -0.77 -11.14 -3.19
C THR A 44 -0.31 -12.39 -3.95
N ALA A 45 -1.23 -13.27 -4.30
CA ALA A 45 -0.94 -14.52 -5.03
C ALA A 45 -0.99 -14.35 -6.57
N GLU A 46 -1.41 -13.19 -7.05
CA GLU A 46 -1.39 -12.87 -8.48
C GLU A 46 0.03 -12.48 -8.88
N ASP A 47 0.65 -13.18 -9.79
CA ASP A 47 2.07 -13.03 -10.14
C ASP A 47 2.30 -12.49 -11.55
N ASP A 48 1.42 -12.75 -12.52
CA ASP A 48 1.60 -12.33 -13.92
C ASP A 48 1.01 -10.94 -14.20
N HIS A 49 1.54 -9.91 -13.52
CA HIS A 49 1.11 -8.53 -13.75
C HIS A 49 2.21 -7.49 -13.49
N GLY A 50 2.07 -6.30 -14.10
CA GLY A 50 3.08 -5.25 -14.04
C GLY A 50 3.39 -4.70 -12.64
N PHE A 51 2.52 -4.91 -11.65
CA PHE A 51 2.72 -4.50 -10.26
C PHE A 51 3.15 -5.64 -9.33
N ALA A 52 3.62 -6.76 -9.85
CA ALA A 52 4.08 -7.89 -9.04
C ALA A 52 5.11 -7.45 -7.97
N ALA A 53 6.06 -6.59 -8.34
CA ALA A 53 7.07 -6.08 -7.41
C ALA A 53 6.49 -5.30 -6.21
N PHE A 54 5.32 -4.67 -6.38
CA PHE A 54 4.64 -3.92 -5.32
C PHE A 54 3.84 -4.83 -4.38
N PHE A 55 3.08 -5.78 -4.93
CA PHE A 55 2.20 -6.65 -4.14
C PHE A 55 2.94 -7.82 -3.51
N ASN A 56 3.81 -8.47 -4.28
CA ASN A 56 4.59 -9.61 -3.84
C ASN A 56 5.90 -9.68 -4.65
N PRO A 57 7.01 -9.17 -4.12
CA PRO A 57 8.29 -9.21 -4.83
C PRO A 57 8.72 -10.62 -5.27
N ALA A 58 8.35 -11.67 -4.52
CA ALA A 58 8.65 -13.05 -4.90
C ALA A 58 7.91 -13.47 -6.17
N GLY A 59 6.75 -12.87 -6.47
CA GLY A 59 6.01 -13.10 -7.71
C GLY A 59 6.79 -12.72 -8.97
N THR A 60 7.77 -11.82 -8.85
CA THR A 60 8.59 -11.43 -10.00
C THR A 60 9.40 -12.58 -10.60
N ALA A 61 9.70 -13.61 -9.82
CA ALA A 61 10.41 -14.80 -10.29
C ALA A 61 9.55 -15.71 -11.18
N PHE A 62 8.22 -15.58 -11.09
CA PHE A 62 7.26 -16.39 -11.87
C PHE A 62 6.78 -15.67 -13.14
N LEU A 63 7.21 -14.45 -13.37
CA LEU A 63 6.86 -13.73 -14.59
C LEU A 63 7.37 -14.45 -15.82
N VAL A 64 6.51 -14.56 -16.83
CA VAL A 64 6.86 -15.16 -18.13
C VAL A 64 7.59 -14.16 -19.03
N ARG A 65 7.34 -12.86 -18.83
CA ARG A 65 7.86 -11.76 -19.66
C ARG A 65 8.08 -10.50 -18.83
N LYS A 66 8.85 -9.58 -19.40
CA LYS A 66 8.99 -8.22 -18.81
C LYS A 66 7.66 -7.52 -18.81
N GLN A 67 7.35 -6.85 -17.71
CA GLN A 67 6.09 -6.14 -17.54
C GLN A 67 6.31 -4.73 -17.03
N VAL A 68 5.47 -3.82 -17.48
CA VAL A 68 5.38 -2.45 -17.01
C VAL A 68 3.95 -2.21 -16.54
N GLY A 69 3.81 -1.58 -15.40
CA GLY A 69 2.52 -1.19 -14.85
C GLY A 69 2.43 0.31 -14.62
N PHE A 70 1.30 0.89 -14.98
CA PHE A 70 0.93 2.26 -14.65
C PHE A 70 -0.45 2.25 -14.00
N SER A 71 -0.60 3.03 -12.96
CA SER A 71 -1.88 3.20 -12.28
C SER A 71 -2.04 4.65 -11.84
N TYR A 72 -3.22 5.18 -12.04
CA TYR A 72 -3.62 6.48 -11.53
C TYR A 72 -5.05 6.39 -11.02
N SER A 73 -5.27 6.86 -9.80
CA SER A 73 -6.58 6.88 -9.17
C SER A 73 -6.83 8.26 -8.58
N ASP A 74 -7.92 8.88 -9.00
CA ASP A 74 -8.46 10.08 -8.40
C ASP A 74 -9.63 9.67 -7.51
N MET A 75 -9.58 10.04 -6.25
CA MET A 75 -10.50 9.58 -5.23
C MET A 75 -11.22 10.76 -4.60
N SER A 76 -12.35 10.50 -3.97
CA SER A 76 -13.07 11.50 -3.18
C SER A 76 -12.15 12.16 -2.12
N LEU A 77 -12.49 13.39 -1.74
CA LEU A 77 -11.71 14.22 -0.80
C LEU A 77 -10.33 14.62 -1.34
N ASP A 78 -10.25 14.90 -2.64
CA ASP A 78 -9.04 15.39 -3.33
C ASP A 78 -7.79 14.52 -3.10
N ARG A 79 -8.00 13.22 -2.89
CA ARG A 79 -6.94 12.23 -2.72
C ARG A 79 -6.54 11.66 -4.07
N ARG A 80 -5.25 11.57 -4.28
CA ARG A 80 -4.66 10.99 -5.49
C ARG A 80 -3.70 9.88 -5.14
N LEU A 81 -3.72 8.82 -5.93
CA LEU A 81 -2.78 7.72 -5.85
C LEU A 81 -2.26 7.42 -7.25
N ALA A 82 -0.97 7.49 -7.42
CA ALA A 82 -0.30 7.19 -8.67
C ALA A 82 0.80 6.17 -8.45
N GLY A 83 1.02 5.30 -9.41
CA GLY A 83 2.09 4.33 -9.34
C GLY A 83 2.60 3.91 -10.70
N THR A 84 3.86 3.59 -10.74
CA THR A 84 4.50 2.94 -11.86
C THR A 84 5.36 1.78 -11.36
N SER A 85 5.43 0.74 -12.13
CA SER A 85 6.22 -0.43 -11.79
C SER A 85 6.82 -1.05 -13.04
N PHE A 86 8.00 -1.63 -12.88
CA PHE A 86 8.66 -2.46 -13.87
C PHE A 86 9.07 -3.77 -13.21
N ALA A 87 8.83 -4.88 -13.88
CA ALA A 87 9.23 -6.18 -13.40
C ALA A 87 9.76 -7.04 -14.55
N THR A 88 10.79 -7.83 -14.28
CA THR A 88 11.43 -8.70 -15.27
C THR A 88 11.85 -10.01 -14.63
N PRO A 89 11.57 -11.15 -15.29
CA PRO A 89 12.15 -12.41 -14.87
C PRO A 89 13.66 -12.42 -15.12
N LEU A 90 14.40 -13.06 -14.24
CA LEU A 90 15.84 -13.32 -14.35
C LEU A 90 16.06 -14.84 -14.27
N PRO A 91 16.41 -15.49 -15.39
CA PRO A 91 16.68 -16.92 -15.38
C PRO A 91 17.85 -17.29 -14.44
N PRO A 92 17.84 -18.47 -13.80
CA PRO A 92 16.85 -19.54 -13.99
C PRO A 92 15.59 -19.42 -13.10
N THR A 93 15.63 -18.76 -11.93
CA THR A 93 14.55 -18.79 -10.93
C THR A 93 14.47 -17.51 -10.13
N ALA A 94 14.95 -16.40 -10.67
CA ALA A 94 14.91 -15.11 -10.01
C ALA A 94 14.02 -14.11 -10.75
N GLY A 95 13.69 -13.02 -10.12
CA GLY A 95 13.03 -11.88 -10.71
C GLY A 95 13.55 -10.57 -10.13
N LEU A 96 13.46 -9.52 -10.91
CA LEU A 96 13.77 -8.17 -10.47
C LEU A 96 12.56 -7.29 -10.73
N GLY A 97 12.24 -6.44 -9.75
CA GLY A 97 11.19 -5.46 -9.92
C GLY A 97 11.51 -4.17 -9.17
N ILE A 98 11.01 -3.08 -9.71
CA ILE A 98 11.03 -1.77 -9.09
C ILE A 98 9.63 -1.18 -9.19
N ALA A 99 9.16 -0.57 -8.12
CA ALA A 99 7.89 0.12 -8.08
C ALA A 99 8.06 1.48 -7.41
N TRP A 100 7.40 2.48 -7.95
CA TRP A 100 7.29 3.80 -7.38
C TRP A 100 5.82 4.13 -7.16
N VAL A 101 5.50 4.67 -5.98
CA VAL A 101 4.15 5.04 -5.59
C VAL A 101 4.16 6.44 -5.02
N SER A 102 3.21 7.24 -5.45
CA SER A 102 2.94 8.56 -4.91
C SER A 102 1.49 8.62 -4.44
N ALA A 103 1.30 9.10 -3.23
CA ALA A 103 -0.02 9.40 -2.69
C ALA A 103 -0.02 10.83 -2.18
N GLY A 104 -1.07 11.56 -2.47
CA GLY A 104 -1.22 12.95 -2.04
C GLY A 104 -2.67 13.28 -1.74
N VAL A 105 -2.86 14.28 -0.90
CA VAL A 105 -4.15 14.92 -0.66
C VAL A 105 -3.95 16.41 -0.95
N THR A 106 -4.73 16.93 -1.87
CA THR A 106 -4.75 18.36 -2.18
C THR A 106 -5.95 18.98 -1.46
N ASP A 107 -5.83 20.25 -1.12
CA ASP A 107 -6.97 21.04 -0.61
C ASP A 107 -7.50 20.62 0.76
N ILE A 108 -6.59 20.40 1.72
CA ILE A 108 -6.98 20.13 3.10
C ILE A 108 -7.39 21.44 3.77
N GLN A 109 -8.69 21.59 4.01
CA GLN A 109 -9.22 22.74 4.76
C GLN A 109 -8.98 22.52 6.26
N GLY A 110 -8.01 23.24 6.82
CA GLY A 110 -7.84 23.34 8.27
C GLY A 110 -9.04 24.06 8.90
N ARG A 111 -9.45 23.61 10.10
CA ARG A 111 -10.43 24.31 10.92
C ARG A 111 -9.85 24.52 12.30
N ASN A 112 -10.07 25.71 12.87
CA ASN A 112 -9.71 25.99 14.24
C ASN A 112 -10.73 25.37 15.23
N SER A 113 -10.46 25.47 16.52
CA SER A 113 -11.35 24.96 17.57
C SER A 113 -12.75 25.60 17.57
N ALA A 114 -12.92 26.74 16.94
CA ALA A 114 -14.21 27.40 16.73
C ALA A 114 -14.93 26.97 15.45
N GLY A 115 -14.33 26.08 14.65
CA GLY A 115 -14.89 25.59 13.40
C GLY A 115 -14.69 26.51 12.19
N GLU A 116 -13.96 27.62 12.36
CA GLU A 116 -13.65 28.55 11.27
C GLU A 116 -12.56 27.98 10.37
N LYS A 117 -12.68 28.25 9.07
CA LYS A 117 -11.68 27.80 8.06
C LYS A 117 -10.36 28.54 8.28
N THR A 118 -9.31 27.79 8.46
CA THR A 118 -7.93 28.27 8.50
C THR A 118 -7.28 28.00 7.13
N GLU A 119 -6.10 28.56 6.86
CA GLU A 119 -5.39 28.43 5.58
C GLU A 119 -5.29 26.98 5.10
N MET A 120 -5.37 26.81 3.77
CA MET A 120 -5.27 25.52 3.08
C MET A 120 -3.84 24.94 3.24
N MET A 121 -3.73 23.76 3.81
CA MET A 121 -2.48 23.00 3.80
C MET A 121 -2.45 22.07 2.60
N GLN A 122 -1.48 22.26 1.72
CA GLN A 122 -1.17 21.30 0.67
C GLN A 122 -0.07 20.37 1.17
N THR A 123 -0.34 19.08 1.16
CA THR A 123 0.65 18.04 1.49
C THR A 123 0.85 17.17 0.25
N SER A 124 2.03 17.23 -0.30
CA SER A 124 2.48 16.35 -1.39
C SER A 124 3.53 15.37 -0.87
#